data_0d09540caace31bcfda9e308ffe9fa58
#
_entry.id   0d09540caace31bcfda9e308ffe9fa58
#
_cell.length_a   1.000
_cell.length_b   1.000
_cell.length_c   1.000
_cell.angle_alpha   90.00
_cell.angle_beta   90.00
_cell.angle_gamma   90.00
#
_symmetry.space_group_name_H-M   'P 1'
#
loop_
_entity.id
_entity.type
_entity.pdbx_description
1 polymer ?
#
loop_
_entity_poly.entity_id
_entity_poly.type
_entity_poly.pdbx_seq_one_letter_code
_entity_poly.pdbx_strand_id
1 'polypeptide(L)'
;MEVNVTDAYTMSAVKCRPHVVILGAGASCATIPNGDRLGKKIPVMKGFLNAFDLEYLIDGVTLHTRSDNIEDIYSELSGRPECADKVKSIEEAIVRVMSSFEIPEEPTVYDYLILSLREKDLIATFNWDPLLLQAYYRVRNITSNLPMLCVLHGNVACGHSTCEHKKVGFRNSICSVCGQPFVSVPLLYPIQHKDYATDWWIKGQWDMVVRYMEEAGALTIFGYSAPKSDIEAINLLKRGWGLPEKKSIQQTEFIDIKELGELEETWADFIFNGHCEGCKSFFESKLALYPRRTIEADIERFCCANFISHRNSCFEDDMTFAQIREHLKPLLQNEQSVGE
;
A
#
# COMPACT_ATOMS: atom_id res chain seq x y z
N MET A 1 -25.53 -0.72 34.28
CA MET A 1 -24.46 0.23 33.94
C MET A 1 -25.04 1.17 32.89
N GLU A 2 -25.41 2.39 33.30
CA GLU A 2 -25.93 3.38 32.34
C GLU A 2 -24.78 3.84 31.46
N VAL A 3 -24.82 3.49 30.18
CA VAL A 3 -23.88 4.02 29.18
C VAL A 3 -24.23 5.49 28.98
N ASN A 4 -23.30 6.37 29.31
CA ASN A 4 -23.48 7.80 29.13
C ASN A 4 -23.62 8.08 27.62
N VAL A 5 -24.65 8.86 27.23
CA VAL A 5 -24.95 9.18 25.81
C VAL A 5 -23.73 9.80 25.12
N THR A 6 -22.91 10.54 25.85
CA THR A 6 -21.66 11.13 25.37
C THR A 6 -20.65 10.04 24.95
N ASP A 7 -20.55 8.94 25.70
CA ASP A 7 -19.62 7.85 25.41
C ASP A 7 -20.06 7.06 24.16
N ALA A 8 -21.36 6.83 23.99
CA ALA A 8 -21.91 6.17 22.80
C ALA A 8 -21.67 6.99 21.52
N TYR A 9 -21.81 8.32 21.59
CA TYR A 9 -21.56 9.22 20.46
C TYR A 9 -20.08 9.27 20.10
N THR A 10 -19.18 9.29 21.09
CA THR A 10 -17.75 9.25 20.92
C THR A 10 -17.31 7.92 20.29
N MET A 11 -17.87 6.81 20.74
CA MET A 11 -17.57 5.47 20.19
C MET A 11 -18.04 5.31 18.75
N SER A 12 -19.20 5.84 18.37
CA SER A 12 -19.68 5.84 16.99
C SER A 12 -18.73 6.64 16.07
N ALA A 13 -18.29 7.81 16.50
CA ALA A 13 -17.35 8.65 15.74
C ALA A 13 -15.99 7.96 15.55
N VAL A 14 -15.51 7.22 16.53
CA VAL A 14 -14.24 6.48 16.41
C VAL A 14 -14.36 5.31 15.44
N LYS A 15 -15.50 4.60 15.40
CA LYS A 15 -15.76 3.51 14.43
C LYS A 15 -15.73 3.99 12.97
N CYS A 16 -16.03 5.27 12.73
CA CYS A 16 -15.99 5.88 11.40
C CYS A 16 -14.58 6.29 10.95
N ARG A 17 -13.56 6.23 11.81
CA ARG A 17 -12.19 6.58 11.44
C ARG A 17 -11.63 5.63 10.37
N PRO A 18 -10.76 6.12 9.49
CA PRO A 18 -10.15 5.27 8.48
C PRO A 18 -9.11 4.32 9.06
N HIS A 19 -8.98 3.17 8.42
CA HIS A 19 -7.81 2.30 8.50
C HIS A 19 -6.88 2.66 7.35
N VAL A 20 -5.64 3.03 7.64
CA VAL A 20 -4.62 3.31 6.63
C VAL A 20 -3.67 2.13 6.54
N VAL A 21 -3.43 1.65 5.32
CA VAL A 21 -2.49 0.56 5.05
C VAL A 21 -1.36 1.08 4.17
N ILE A 22 -0.11 0.92 4.61
CA ILE A 22 1.10 1.28 3.86
C ILE A 22 1.75 0.00 3.32
N LEU A 23 1.96 -0.06 2.00
CA LEU A 23 2.51 -1.22 1.33
C LEU A 23 3.92 -0.93 0.80
N GLY A 24 4.84 -1.84 1.09
CA GLY A 24 6.16 -1.90 0.45
C GLY A 24 6.33 -3.15 -0.41
N ALA A 25 7.55 -3.39 -0.89
CA ALA A 25 7.87 -4.51 -1.79
C ALA A 25 7.52 -5.89 -1.21
N GLY A 26 7.62 -6.06 0.11
CA GLY A 26 7.24 -7.30 0.78
C GLY A 26 5.77 -7.70 0.57
N ALA A 27 4.86 -6.72 0.44
CA ALA A 27 3.45 -6.99 0.16
C ALA A 27 3.24 -7.55 -1.27
N SER A 28 3.95 -7.03 -2.27
CA SER A 28 3.92 -7.59 -3.63
C SER A 28 4.53 -8.99 -3.66
N CYS A 29 5.63 -9.23 -2.93
CA CYS A 29 6.21 -10.58 -2.80
C CYS A 29 5.23 -11.57 -2.15
N ALA A 30 4.51 -11.17 -1.11
CA ALA A 30 3.49 -11.99 -0.45
C ALA A 30 2.27 -12.26 -1.36
N THR A 31 1.98 -11.35 -2.29
CA THR A 31 0.88 -11.48 -3.26
C THR A 31 1.15 -12.55 -4.31
N ILE A 32 2.40 -12.72 -4.73
CA ILE A 32 2.81 -13.70 -5.75
C ILE A 32 4.00 -14.54 -5.27
N PRO A 33 3.87 -15.30 -4.15
CA PRO A 33 4.98 -16.03 -3.54
C PRO A 33 5.57 -17.09 -4.48
N ASN A 34 4.77 -17.65 -5.36
CA ASN A 34 5.16 -18.63 -6.37
C ASN A 34 5.44 -18.01 -7.75
N GLY A 35 5.38 -16.70 -7.87
CA GLY A 35 5.50 -15.94 -9.11
C GLY A 35 4.15 -15.41 -9.60
N ASP A 36 4.20 -14.53 -10.59
CA ASP A 36 3.03 -13.98 -11.27
C ASP A 36 2.35 -15.05 -12.17
N ARG A 37 1.31 -14.67 -12.92
CA ARG A 37 0.62 -15.59 -13.84
C ARG A 37 1.55 -16.34 -14.82
N LEU A 38 2.72 -15.79 -15.10
CA LEU A 38 3.75 -16.36 -15.96
C LEU A 38 4.92 -16.99 -15.19
N GLY A 39 4.82 -17.09 -13.87
CA GLY A 39 5.85 -17.65 -12.99
C GLY A 39 7.02 -16.69 -12.67
N LYS A 40 6.92 -15.40 -13.06
CA LYS A 40 7.94 -14.40 -12.74
C LYS A 40 7.82 -13.96 -11.28
N LYS A 41 8.94 -13.94 -10.57
CA LYS A 41 9.01 -13.44 -9.19
C LYS A 41 9.25 -11.94 -9.18
N ILE A 42 8.61 -11.24 -8.26
CA ILE A 42 8.88 -9.83 -8.01
C ILE A 42 10.34 -9.67 -7.57
N PRO A 43 11.09 -8.74 -8.17
CA PRO A 43 12.46 -8.49 -7.74
C PRO A 43 12.47 -7.76 -6.40
N VAL A 44 13.40 -8.13 -5.56
CA VAL A 44 13.85 -7.24 -4.50
C VAL A 44 14.90 -6.28 -5.09
N MET A 45 15.11 -5.12 -4.47
CA MET A 45 16.05 -4.11 -4.97
C MET A 45 17.48 -4.63 -5.05
N LYS A 46 17.85 -5.53 -4.13
CA LYS A 46 19.12 -6.27 -4.16
C LYS A 46 19.12 -7.30 -5.28
N GLY A 47 20.16 -7.28 -6.11
CA GLY A 47 20.32 -8.20 -7.24
C GLY A 47 19.33 -7.97 -8.40
N PHE A 48 18.65 -6.83 -8.46
CA PHE A 48 17.66 -6.51 -9.49
C PHE A 48 18.20 -6.64 -10.91
N LEU A 49 19.38 -6.08 -11.19
CA LEU A 49 19.98 -6.13 -12.55
C LEU A 49 20.25 -7.57 -12.97
N ASN A 50 20.80 -8.40 -12.09
CA ASN A 50 21.09 -9.80 -12.37
C ASN A 50 19.80 -10.62 -12.55
N ALA A 51 18.78 -10.39 -11.72
CA ALA A 51 17.51 -11.12 -11.78
C ALA A 51 16.76 -10.96 -13.12
N PHE A 52 17.06 -9.90 -13.88
CA PHE A 52 16.42 -9.58 -15.16
C PHE A 52 17.38 -9.47 -16.34
N ASP A 53 18.61 -10.00 -16.20
CA ASP A 53 19.65 -9.96 -17.24
C ASP A 53 19.94 -8.53 -17.75
N LEU A 54 19.99 -7.56 -16.84
CA LEU A 54 20.14 -6.13 -17.12
C LEU A 54 21.55 -5.58 -16.81
N GLU A 55 22.51 -6.42 -16.44
CA GLU A 55 23.87 -6.00 -16.06
C GLU A 55 24.57 -5.26 -17.20
N TYR A 56 24.24 -5.56 -18.45
CA TYR A 56 24.77 -4.86 -19.63
C TYR A 56 24.47 -3.34 -19.61
N LEU A 57 23.47 -2.89 -18.88
CA LEU A 57 23.13 -1.46 -18.76
C LEU A 57 24.24 -0.66 -18.07
N ILE A 58 25.03 -1.30 -17.24
CA ILE A 58 26.14 -0.69 -16.50
C ILE A 58 27.51 -1.07 -17.06
N ASP A 59 27.57 -1.79 -18.20
CA ASP A 59 28.84 -2.16 -18.84
C ASP A 59 29.68 -0.93 -19.17
N GLY A 60 31.01 -1.03 -18.89
CA GLY A 60 31.96 0.04 -19.12
C GLY A 60 31.88 1.17 -18.08
N VAL A 61 31.04 1.08 -17.03
CA VAL A 61 31.00 2.03 -15.93
C VAL A 61 31.78 1.49 -14.74
N THR A 62 32.71 2.28 -14.22
CA THR A 62 33.35 1.99 -12.94
C THR A 62 32.48 2.49 -11.81
N LEU A 63 31.79 1.57 -11.10
CA LEU A 63 31.02 1.89 -9.91
C LEU A 63 31.95 2.05 -8.70
N HIS A 64 31.65 3.04 -7.84
CA HIS A 64 32.29 3.20 -6.53
C HIS A 64 31.58 2.37 -5.47
N THR A 65 30.23 2.24 -5.58
CA THR A 65 29.49 1.32 -4.72
C THR A 65 29.87 -0.13 -4.98
N ARG A 66 29.95 -0.92 -3.90
CA ARG A 66 30.10 -2.38 -3.97
C ARG A 66 28.78 -3.11 -3.81
N SER A 67 27.70 -2.35 -3.71
CA SER A 67 26.35 -2.87 -3.54
C SER A 67 25.81 -3.42 -4.85
N ASP A 68 25.08 -4.52 -4.79
CA ASP A 68 24.27 -5.08 -5.88
C ASP A 68 22.81 -4.59 -5.81
N ASN A 69 22.52 -3.65 -4.91
CA ASN A 69 21.21 -3.01 -4.80
C ASN A 69 21.06 -1.95 -5.88
N ILE A 70 19.99 -2.04 -6.67
CA ILE A 70 19.71 -1.09 -7.76
C ILE A 70 19.54 0.35 -7.24
N GLU A 71 19.09 0.54 -6.00
CA GLU A 71 18.95 1.87 -5.40
C GLU A 71 20.31 2.55 -5.22
N ASP A 72 21.31 1.83 -4.75
CA ASP A 72 22.67 2.36 -4.57
C ASP A 72 23.33 2.65 -5.91
N ILE A 73 23.18 1.72 -6.87
CA ILE A 73 23.72 1.85 -8.24
C ILE A 73 23.08 3.04 -8.94
N TYR A 74 21.76 3.13 -8.92
CA TYR A 74 21.01 4.22 -9.54
C TYR A 74 21.36 5.58 -8.93
N SER A 75 21.40 5.67 -7.58
CA SER A 75 21.76 6.88 -6.85
C SER A 75 23.17 7.37 -7.22
N GLU A 76 24.13 6.45 -7.34
CA GLU A 76 25.48 6.79 -7.77
C GLU A 76 25.53 7.31 -9.22
N LEU A 77 24.86 6.61 -10.15
CA LEU A 77 24.84 6.98 -11.56
C LEU A 77 24.11 8.27 -11.84
N SER A 78 23.00 8.52 -11.15
CA SER A 78 22.20 9.75 -11.30
C SER A 78 22.94 11.01 -10.85
N GLY A 79 23.95 10.88 -9.99
CA GLY A 79 24.86 11.94 -9.59
C GLY A 79 25.96 12.27 -10.61
N ARG A 80 26.05 11.50 -11.73
CA ARG A 80 27.12 11.62 -12.74
C ARG A 80 26.55 12.07 -14.09
N PRO A 81 26.77 13.32 -14.53
CA PRO A 81 26.24 13.82 -15.81
C PRO A 81 26.61 12.95 -17.02
N GLU A 82 27.80 12.36 -17.03
CA GLU A 82 28.28 11.45 -18.09
C GLU A 82 27.52 10.13 -18.16
N CYS A 83 26.79 9.77 -17.13
CA CYS A 83 25.99 8.54 -17.05
C CYS A 83 24.49 8.77 -17.39
N ALA A 84 24.08 9.95 -17.83
CA ALA A 84 22.68 10.29 -18.07
C ALA A 84 21.96 9.29 -19.02
N ASP A 85 22.61 8.86 -20.10
CA ASP A 85 22.04 7.88 -21.03
C ASP A 85 21.84 6.51 -20.38
N LYS A 86 22.76 6.11 -19.50
CA LYS A 86 22.63 4.84 -18.75
C LYS A 86 21.52 4.90 -17.71
N VAL A 87 21.42 6.01 -16.99
CA VAL A 87 20.31 6.28 -16.05
C VAL A 87 18.98 6.13 -16.77
N LYS A 88 18.82 6.79 -17.92
CA LYS A 88 17.60 6.68 -18.75
C LYS A 88 17.34 5.23 -19.19
N SER A 89 18.37 4.51 -19.62
CA SER A 89 18.22 3.11 -20.02
C SER A 89 17.79 2.21 -18.86
N ILE A 90 18.28 2.46 -17.65
CA ILE A 90 17.86 1.77 -16.42
C ILE A 90 16.40 2.08 -16.11
N GLU A 91 15.98 3.34 -16.19
CA GLU A 91 14.58 3.75 -15.98
C GLU A 91 13.62 3.05 -16.95
N GLU A 92 13.97 3.04 -18.24
CA GLU A 92 13.19 2.34 -19.27
C GLU A 92 13.12 0.84 -19.02
N ALA A 93 14.21 0.22 -18.55
CA ALA A 93 14.24 -1.19 -18.20
C ALA A 93 13.37 -1.48 -16.97
N ILE A 94 13.43 -0.65 -15.91
CA ILE A 94 12.56 -0.77 -14.73
C ILE A 94 11.09 -0.70 -15.15
N VAL A 95 10.70 0.29 -15.94
CA VAL A 95 9.31 0.43 -16.42
C VAL A 95 8.89 -0.81 -17.21
N ARG A 96 9.75 -1.32 -18.11
CA ARG A 96 9.46 -2.51 -18.91
C ARG A 96 9.28 -3.76 -18.03
N VAL A 97 10.20 -3.99 -17.09
CA VAL A 97 10.15 -5.13 -16.18
C VAL A 97 8.90 -5.05 -15.30
N MET A 98 8.68 -3.92 -14.61
CA MET A 98 7.53 -3.76 -13.72
C MET A 98 6.20 -3.86 -14.48
N SER A 99 6.08 -3.29 -15.67
CA SER A 99 4.87 -3.37 -16.49
C SER A 99 4.54 -4.79 -16.97
N SER A 100 5.49 -5.72 -16.90
CA SER A 100 5.31 -7.09 -17.40
C SER A 100 4.69 -8.05 -16.38
N PHE A 101 4.47 -7.62 -15.13
CA PHE A 101 3.85 -8.45 -14.11
C PHE A 101 2.34 -8.56 -14.29
N GLU A 102 1.83 -9.80 -14.18
CA GLU A 102 0.41 -10.11 -14.29
C GLU A 102 -0.05 -10.89 -13.06
N ILE A 103 -1.11 -10.41 -12.41
CA ILE A 103 -1.64 -11.07 -11.23
C ILE A 103 -2.18 -12.47 -11.58
N PRO A 104 -1.98 -13.52 -10.75
CA PRO A 104 -2.58 -14.84 -10.93
C PRO A 104 -4.10 -14.78 -11.05
N GLU A 105 -4.72 -15.79 -11.67
CA GLU A 105 -6.19 -15.85 -11.83
C GLU A 105 -6.89 -16.11 -10.50
N GLU A 106 -6.29 -16.91 -9.63
CA GLU A 106 -6.76 -17.19 -8.28
C GLU A 106 -6.68 -15.94 -7.39
N PRO A 107 -7.48 -15.85 -6.32
CA PRO A 107 -7.38 -14.78 -5.35
C PRO A 107 -5.98 -14.70 -4.73
N THR A 108 -5.50 -13.49 -4.56
CA THR A 108 -4.19 -13.20 -3.98
C THR A 108 -4.35 -12.35 -2.71
N VAL A 109 -3.28 -12.21 -1.95
CA VAL A 109 -3.25 -11.34 -0.76
C VAL A 109 -3.78 -9.93 -1.05
N TYR A 110 -3.51 -9.36 -2.23
CA TYR A 110 -4.04 -8.04 -2.58
C TYR A 110 -5.56 -8.02 -2.78
N ASP A 111 -6.17 -9.11 -3.25
CA ASP A 111 -7.63 -9.20 -3.36
C ASP A 111 -8.28 -9.21 -1.98
N TYR A 112 -7.76 -10.03 -1.07
CA TYR A 112 -8.23 -10.10 0.30
C TYR A 112 -8.01 -8.78 1.03
N LEU A 113 -6.85 -8.15 0.88
CA LEU A 113 -6.52 -6.86 1.46
C LEU A 113 -7.53 -5.78 1.05
N ILE A 114 -7.78 -5.64 -0.25
CA ILE A 114 -8.71 -4.62 -0.76
C ILE A 114 -10.12 -4.89 -0.25
N LEU A 115 -10.56 -6.15 -0.26
CA LEU A 115 -11.87 -6.57 0.21
C LEU A 115 -12.02 -6.51 1.75
N SER A 116 -10.91 -6.44 2.49
CA SER A 116 -10.92 -6.24 3.94
C SER A 116 -11.25 -4.82 4.37
N LEU A 117 -11.22 -3.87 3.44
CA LEU A 117 -11.36 -2.44 3.68
C LEU A 117 -12.60 -1.88 2.98
N ARG A 118 -12.99 -0.65 3.35
CA ARG A 118 -14.18 0.06 2.86
C ARG A 118 -13.77 1.41 2.25
N GLU A 119 -14.71 2.12 1.66
CA GLU A 119 -14.48 3.45 1.05
C GLU A 119 -13.96 4.53 2.02
N LYS A 120 -14.18 4.35 3.34
CA LYS A 120 -13.59 5.22 4.35
C LYS A 120 -12.11 5.00 4.58
N ASP A 121 -11.56 3.87 4.11
CA ASP A 121 -10.20 3.41 4.38
C ASP A 121 -9.27 3.76 3.20
N LEU A 122 -7.96 3.66 3.42
CA LEU A 122 -6.95 3.98 2.40
C LEU A 122 -5.84 2.95 2.35
N ILE A 123 -5.44 2.57 1.14
CA ILE A 123 -4.23 1.82 0.86
C ILE A 123 -3.25 2.74 0.13
N ALA A 124 -2.05 2.92 0.68
CA ALA A 124 -0.96 3.66 0.05
C ALA A 124 0.20 2.71 -0.25
N THR A 125 0.67 2.72 -1.49
CA THR A 125 1.75 1.83 -1.92
C THR A 125 2.97 2.60 -2.41
N PHE A 126 4.15 2.12 -2.03
CA PHE A 126 5.43 2.52 -2.59
C PHE A 126 5.81 1.72 -3.84
N ASN A 127 5.03 0.66 -4.16
CA ASN A 127 5.36 -0.29 -5.20
C ASN A 127 5.04 0.24 -6.61
N TRP A 128 5.96 0.02 -7.53
CA TRP A 128 5.80 0.42 -8.93
C TRP A 128 5.02 -0.59 -9.77
N ASP A 129 4.96 -1.86 -9.32
CA ASP A 129 4.31 -2.95 -10.05
C ASP A 129 2.79 -2.76 -10.15
N PRO A 130 2.12 -3.39 -11.14
CA PRO A 130 0.71 -3.18 -11.41
C PRO A 130 -0.22 -4.06 -10.55
N LEU A 131 0.32 -4.98 -9.72
CA LEU A 131 -0.47 -6.07 -9.10
C LEU A 131 -1.61 -5.55 -8.22
N LEU A 132 -1.35 -4.53 -7.38
CA LEU A 132 -2.39 -3.94 -6.54
C LEU A 132 -3.55 -3.36 -7.35
N LEU A 133 -3.23 -2.66 -8.45
CA LEU A 133 -4.23 -2.07 -9.33
C LEU A 133 -5.01 -3.14 -10.12
N GLN A 134 -4.34 -4.21 -10.54
CA GLN A 134 -4.99 -5.35 -11.20
C GLN A 134 -5.96 -6.04 -10.23
N ALA A 135 -5.55 -6.28 -8.97
CA ALA A 135 -6.42 -6.81 -7.92
C ALA A 135 -7.62 -5.89 -7.68
N TYR A 136 -7.36 -4.57 -7.50
CA TYR A 136 -8.42 -3.59 -7.27
C TYR A 136 -9.47 -3.59 -8.38
N TYR A 137 -9.04 -3.66 -9.63
CA TYR A 137 -9.95 -3.67 -10.76
C TYR A 137 -10.85 -4.91 -10.78
N ARG A 138 -10.29 -6.09 -10.52
CA ARG A 138 -11.06 -7.33 -10.59
C ARG A 138 -12.04 -7.52 -9.41
N VAL A 139 -11.70 -7.06 -8.21
CA VAL A 139 -12.59 -7.18 -7.04
C VAL A 139 -13.77 -6.20 -7.08
N ARG A 140 -13.76 -5.20 -7.96
CA ARG A 140 -14.92 -4.30 -8.19
C ARG A 140 -16.18 -5.03 -8.61
N ASN A 141 -16.05 -6.25 -9.12
CA ASN A 141 -17.17 -7.13 -9.43
C ASN A 141 -17.85 -7.72 -8.17
N ILE A 142 -17.21 -7.60 -7.00
CA ILE A 142 -17.74 -8.10 -5.72
C ILE A 142 -18.45 -6.99 -4.97
N THR A 143 -17.82 -5.82 -4.88
CA THR A 143 -18.40 -4.62 -4.26
C THR A 143 -17.79 -3.35 -4.85
N SER A 144 -18.54 -2.25 -4.84
CA SER A 144 -18.04 -0.91 -5.17
C SER A 144 -17.55 -0.15 -3.93
N ASN A 145 -17.90 -0.59 -2.72
CA ASN A 145 -17.44 -0.01 -1.46
C ASN A 145 -16.01 -0.51 -1.17
N LEU A 146 -15.03 0.12 -1.80
CA LEU A 146 -13.61 -0.23 -1.76
C LEU A 146 -12.77 0.96 -1.25
N PRO A 147 -11.59 0.70 -0.66
CA PRO A 147 -10.74 1.77 -0.12
C PRO A 147 -10.19 2.70 -1.21
N MET A 148 -9.80 3.91 -0.81
CA MET A 148 -9.00 4.79 -1.64
C MET A 148 -7.62 4.17 -1.89
N LEU A 149 -7.11 4.31 -3.13
CA LEU A 149 -5.74 3.92 -3.47
C LEU A 149 -4.86 5.13 -3.70
N CYS A 150 -3.67 5.14 -3.09
CA CYS A 150 -2.61 6.11 -3.35
C CYS A 150 -1.32 5.40 -3.77
N VAL A 151 -0.65 5.92 -4.80
CA VAL A 151 0.62 5.41 -5.32
C VAL A 151 1.71 6.45 -5.07
N LEU A 152 2.48 6.24 -4.00
CA LEU A 152 3.36 7.26 -3.41
C LEU A 152 4.62 7.54 -4.23
N HIS A 153 5.14 6.54 -4.93
CA HIS A 153 6.30 6.64 -5.82
C HIS A 153 5.92 6.51 -7.31
N GLY A 154 4.64 6.73 -7.64
CA GLY A 154 4.12 6.40 -8.96
C GLY A 154 3.84 4.90 -9.13
N ASN A 155 3.28 4.53 -10.29
CA ASN A 155 3.00 3.13 -10.61
C ASN A 155 2.94 2.96 -12.13
N VAL A 156 3.50 1.88 -12.66
CA VAL A 156 3.59 1.64 -14.11
C VAL A 156 2.23 1.47 -14.79
N ALA A 157 1.20 1.11 -14.05
CA ALA A 157 -0.17 0.96 -14.58
C ALA A 157 -0.99 2.25 -14.52
N CYS A 158 -0.53 3.28 -13.79
CA CYS A 158 -1.24 4.55 -13.65
C CYS A 158 -0.99 5.49 -14.81
N GLY A 159 -2.00 6.25 -15.15
CA GLY A 159 -1.93 7.35 -16.11
C GLY A 159 -2.87 8.49 -15.75
N HIS A 160 -2.63 9.65 -16.35
CA HIS A 160 -3.49 10.82 -16.19
C HIS A 160 -3.75 11.51 -17.53
N SER A 161 -4.84 12.27 -17.60
CA SER A 161 -5.14 13.11 -18.76
C SER A 161 -4.23 14.32 -18.79
N THR A 162 -3.91 14.78 -20.00
CA THR A 162 -3.18 16.03 -20.24
C THR A 162 -4.08 17.26 -20.25
N CYS A 163 -5.40 17.09 -20.19
CA CYS A 163 -6.36 18.19 -20.16
C CYS A 163 -6.53 18.78 -18.74
N GLU A 164 -7.13 19.97 -18.66
CA GLU A 164 -7.35 20.72 -17.40
C GLU A 164 -8.15 19.93 -16.33
N HIS A 165 -8.94 18.95 -16.77
CA HIS A 165 -9.76 18.14 -15.85
C HIS A 165 -8.98 17.12 -15.02
N LYS A 166 -7.67 16.94 -15.28
CA LYS A 166 -6.76 16.09 -14.47
C LYS A 166 -7.35 14.71 -14.12
N LYS A 167 -8.03 14.08 -15.11
CA LYS A 167 -8.57 12.73 -14.90
C LYS A 167 -7.45 11.71 -14.73
N VAL A 168 -7.70 10.72 -13.91
CA VAL A 168 -6.74 9.68 -13.57
C VAL A 168 -7.35 8.30 -13.83
N GLY A 169 -6.51 7.32 -14.11
CA GLY A 169 -6.95 5.96 -14.39
C GLY A 169 -5.78 5.08 -14.81
N PHE A 170 -6.12 4.01 -15.54
CA PHE A 170 -5.08 3.14 -16.09
C PHE A 170 -4.34 3.82 -17.23
N ARG A 171 -3.04 3.61 -17.28
CA ARG A 171 -2.18 3.98 -18.41
C ARG A 171 -2.81 3.46 -19.72
N ASN A 172 -2.74 4.26 -20.79
CA ASN A 172 -3.33 3.99 -22.10
C ASN A 172 -4.88 4.00 -22.15
N SER A 173 -5.58 4.23 -21.04
CA SER A 173 -7.02 4.51 -21.11
C SER A 173 -7.29 5.82 -21.82
N ILE A 174 -8.49 5.94 -22.40
CA ILE A 174 -8.92 7.17 -23.08
C ILE A 174 -9.63 8.08 -22.09
N CYS A 175 -9.22 9.34 -22.04
CA CYS A 175 -9.90 10.34 -21.22
C CYS A 175 -11.34 10.55 -21.70
N SER A 176 -12.33 10.37 -20.84
CA SER A 176 -13.75 10.54 -21.15
C SER A 176 -14.15 11.98 -21.46
N VAL A 177 -13.27 12.96 -21.19
CA VAL A 177 -13.54 14.40 -21.39
C VAL A 177 -12.90 14.90 -22.67
N CYS A 178 -11.60 14.65 -22.90
CA CYS A 178 -10.90 15.19 -24.06
C CYS A 178 -10.63 14.15 -25.17
N GLY A 179 -10.95 12.87 -24.95
CA GLY A 179 -10.75 11.81 -25.93
C GLY A 179 -9.29 11.42 -26.19
N GLN A 180 -8.32 12.02 -25.47
CA GLN A 180 -6.92 11.68 -25.62
C GLN A 180 -6.50 10.52 -24.71
N PRO A 181 -5.51 9.70 -25.09
CA PRO A 181 -4.97 8.65 -24.22
C PRO A 181 -4.30 9.27 -23.00
N PHE A 182 -4.38 8.54 -21.88
CA PHE A 182 -3.67 8.92 -20.66
C PHE A 182 -2.16 8.74 -20.84
N VAL A 183 -1.41 9.72 -20.36
CA VAL A 183 0.05 9.64 -20.25
C VAL A 183 0.45 8.97 -18.94
N SER A 184 1.62 8.34 -18.91
CA SER A 184 2.15 7.69 -17.71
C SER A 184 2.36 8.71 -16.59
N VAL A 185 2.08 8.32 -15.36
CA VAL A 185 2.50 9.09 -14.17
C VAL A 185 4.02 8.99 -14.01
N PRO A 186 4.67 9.98 -13.39
CA PRO A 186 6.09 9.87 -13.07
C PRO A 186 6.35 8.75 -12.06
N LEU A 187 7.50 8.07 -12.19
CA LEU A 187 8.02 7.20 -11.15
C LEU A 187 9.07 7.97 -10.35
N LEU A 188 9.03 7.85 -9.03
CA LEU A 188 10.07 8.38 -8.16
C LEU A 188 11.12 7.30 -7.93
N TYR A 189 12.26 7.47 -8.59
CA TYR A 189 13.39 6.58 -8.46
C TYR A 189 14.15 6.79 -7.15
N PRO A 190 14.99 5.82 -6.71
CA PRO A 190 15.63 5.83 -5.40
C PRO A 190 16.86 6.76 -5.37
N ILE A 191 16.62 8.06 -5.35
CA ILE A 191 17.63 9.10 -5.11
C ILE A 191 17.50 9.65 -3.69
N GLN A 192 18.58 10.26 -3.17
CA GLN A 192 18.63 10.77 -1.79
C GLN A 192 17.59 11.86 -1.50
N HIS A 193 17.24 12.67 -2.49
CA HIS A 193 16.25 13.76 -2.37
C HIS A 193 15.16 13.58 -3.42
N LYS A 194 14.06 12.96 -3.03
CA LYS A 194 12.89 12.80 -3.88
C LYS A 194 12.00 14.02 -3.80
N ASP A 195 11.59 14.53 -4.94
CA ASP A 195 10.67 15.65 -5.00
C ASP A 195 9.21 15.20 -4.93
N TYR A 196 8.61 15.34 -3.76
CA TYR A 196 7.20 15.02 -3.51
C TYR A 196 6.26 16.22 -3.75
N ALA A 197 6.77 17.38 -4.11
CA ALA A 197 6.01 18.63 -4.13
C ALA A 197 5.79 19.23 -5.53
N THR A 198 6.74 19.07 -6.45
CA THR A 198 6.71 19.74 -7.77
C THR A 198 5.71 19.10 -8.71
N ASP A 199 5.65 17.78 -8.78
CA ASP A 199 4.68 17.12 -9.63
C ASP A 199 3.29 17.09 -8.95
N TRP A 200 2.29 17.65 -9.62
CA TRP A 200 0.93 17.78 -9.08
C TRP A 200 0.29 16.43 -8.75
N TRP A 201 0.60 15.37 -9.53
CA TRP A 201 0.08 14.04 -9.32
C TRP A 201 0.64 13.43 -8.04
N ILE A 202 1.98 13.41 -7.92
CA ILE A 202 2.67 12.87 -6.72
C ILE A 202 2.24 13.65 -5.47
N LYS A 203 2.24 14.99 -5.56
CA LYS A 203 1.78 15.85 -4.46
C LYS A 203 0.36 15.49 -4.03
N GLY A 204 -0.55 15.30 -4.99
CA GLY A 204 -1.94 14.93 -4.70
C GLY A 204 -2.08 13.59 -3.97
N GLN A 205 -1.22 12.59 -4.32
CA GLN A 205 -1.18 11.31 -3.61
C GLN A 205 -0.75 11.49 -2.15
N TRP A 206 0.30 12.28 -1.92
CA TRP A 206 0.82 12.55 -0.58
C TRP A 206 -0.12 13.39 0.26
N ASP A 207 -0.74 14.44 -0.29
CA ASP A 207 -1.73 15.25 0.42
C ASP A 207 -2.92 14.38 0.89
N MET A 208 -3.34 13.42 0.06
CA MET A 208 -4.41 12.48 0.42
C MET A 208 -3.98 11.55 1.58
N VAL A 209 -2.80 10.96 1.50
CA VAL A 209 -2.29 10.06 2.55
C VAL A 209 -2.15 10.82 3.87
N VAL A 210 -1.53 12.00 3.87
CA VAL A 210 -1.38 12.81 5.09
C VAL A 210 -2.73 13.09 5.73
N ARG A 211 -3.74 13.48 4.96
CA ARG A 211 -5.09 13.73 5.46
C ARG A 211 -5.73 12.48 6.09
N TYR A 212 -5.64 11.32 5.42
CA TYR A 212 -6.18 10.08 5.98
C TYR A 212 -5.43 9.65 7.24
N MET A 213 -4.12 9.84 7.29
CA MET A 213 -3.30 9.55 8.47
C MET A 213 -3.67 10.42 9.68
N GLU A 214 -4.04 11.70 9.46
CA GLU A 214 -4.51 12.60 10.53
C GLU A 214 -5.77 12.07 11.23
N GLU A 215 -6.67 11.46 10.48
CA GLU A 215 -7.95 10.95 10.95
C GLU A 215 -7.90 9.46 11.33
N ALA A 216 -6.83 8.73 10.98
CA ALA A 216 -6.74 7.29 11.10
C ALA A 216 -6.97 6.78 12.53
N GLY A 217 -7.74 5.70 12.64
CA GLY A 217 -7.92 4.91 13.86
C GLY A 217 -6.96 3.72 13.95
N ALA A 218 -6.51 3.20 12.81
CA ALA A 218 -5.52 2.14 12.70
C ALA A 218 -4.55 2.38 11.56
N LEU A 219 -3.32 1.90 11.72
CA LEU A 219 -2.26 1.90 10.73
C LEU A 219 -1.74 0.47 10.58
N THR A 220 -1.74 -0.07 9.37
CA THR A 220 -1.04 -1.32 9.06
C THR A 220 0.13 -1.03 8.12
N ILE A 221 1.31 -1.53 8.46
CA ILE A 221 2.51 -1.46 7.65
C ILE A 221 2.82 -2.86 7.14
N PHE A 222 2.72 -3.06 5.83
CA PHE A 222 2.87 -4.37 5.23
C PHE A 222 4.07 -4.41 4.28
N GLY A 223 5.11 -5.13 4.70
CA GLY A 223 6.30 -5.40 3.89
C GLY A 223 7.06 -4.16 3.44
N TYR A 224 7.08 -3.09 4.25
CA TYR A 224 7.78 -1.84 3.96
C TYR A 224 8.89 -1.59 4.97
N SER A 225 10.12 -1.61 4.50
CA SER A 225 11.32 -1.53 5.34
C SER A 225 11.75 -0.13 5.75
N ALA A 226 11.06 0.92 5.28
CA ALA A 226 11.44 2.32 5.49
C ALA A 226 12.94 2.60 5.18
N PRO A 227 13.39 2.37 3.95
CA PRO A 227 14.80 2.54 3.60
C PRO A 227 15.25 3.99 3.83
N LYS A 228 16.56 4.19 4.07
CA LYS A 228 17.13 5.53 4.31
C LYS A 228 16.89 6.51 3.14
N SER A 229 16.74 5.99 1.93
CA SER A 229 16.38 6.78 0.74
C SER A 229 14.97 7.38 0.81
N ASP A 230 14.12 6.92 1.74
CA ASP A 230 12.73 7.36 1.92
C ASP A 230 12.51 8.21 3.17
N ILE A 231 13.57 8.80 3.75
CA ILE A 231 13.46 9.60 4.99
C ILE A 231 12.45 10.75 4.86
N GLU A 232 12.36 11.38 3.69
CA GLU A 232 11.39 12.46 3.45
C GLU A 232 9.95 11.93 3.43
N ALA A 233 9.75 10.73 2.85
CA ALA A 233 8.46 10.03 2.86
C ALA A 233 8.03 9.69 4.29
N ILE A 234 8.95 9.15 5.09
CA ILE A 234 8.71 8.84 6.50
C ILE A 234 8.33 10.10 7.28
N ASN A 235 8.99 11.24 7.02
CA ASN A 235 8.66 12.51 7.66
C ASN A 235 7.27 13.03 7.26
N LEU A 236 6.84 12.81 6.02
CA LEU A 236 5.47 13.12 5.58
C LEU A 236 4.44 12.24 6.28
N LEU A 237 4.69 10.93 6.38
CA LEU A 237 3.82 10.01 7.12
C LEU A 237 3.73 10.39 8.61
N LYS A 238 4.86 10.70 9.26
CA LYS A 238 4.90 11.17 10.66
C LYS A 238 4.07 12.43 10.87
N ARG A 239 4.15 13.39 9.96
CA ARG A 239 3.36 14.63 10.02
C ARG A 239 1.85 14.33 10.01
N GLY A 240 1.39 13.41 9.15
CA GLY A 240 0.00 12.99 9.11
C GLY A 240 -0.40 12.15 10.33
N TRP A 241 0.45 11.20 10.76
CA TRP A 241 0.15 10.36 11.92
C TRP A 241 0.06 11.17 13.22
N GLY A 242 0.83 12.26 13.33
CA GLY A 242 0.76 13.23 14.42
C GLY A 242 1.54 12.82 15.67
N LEU A 243 1.27 13.52 16.76
CA LEU A 243 1.99 13.33 18.02
C LEU A 243 1.29 12.28 18.90
N PRO A 244 2.07 11.49 19.67
CA PRO A 244 1.56 10.46 20.59
C PRO A 244 0.48 10.95 21.55
N GLU A 245 0.62 12.18 22.05
CA GLU A 245 -0.30 12.74 23.04
C GLU A 245 -1.73 12.95 22.53
N LYS A 246 -1.88 12.99 21.20
CA LYS A 246 -3.18 13.17 20.53
C LYS A 246 -3.83 11.87 20.07
N LYS A 247 -3.12 10.74 20.20
CA LYS A 247 -3.51 9.43 19.69
C LYS A 247 -3.39 8.36 20.78
N SER A 248 -4.41 8.27 21.65
CA SER A 248 -4.39 7.36 22.79
C SER A 248 -4.94 5.96 22.53
N ILE A 249 -5.70 5.78 21.46
CA ILE A 249 -6.40 4.51 21.15
C ILE A 249 -6.04 3.92 19.79
N GLN A 250 -5.21 4.60 19.00
CA GLN A 250 -4.81 4.13 17.68
C GLN A 250 -3.91 2.91 17.80
N GLN A 251 -4.10 1.98 16.87
CA GLN A 251 -3.35 0.74 16.79
C GLN A 251 -2.43 0.75 15.57
N THR A 252 -1.21 0.25 15.75
CA THR A 252 -0.27 -0.01 14.65
C THR A 252 -0.07 -1.52 14.50
N GLU A 253 -0.26 -2.05 13.30
CA GLU A 253 -0.04 -3.46 12.97
C GLU A 253 1.06 -3.59 11.94
N PHE A 254 1.94 -4.57 12.11
CA PHE A 254 2.98 -4.92 11.17
C PHE A 254 2.72 -6.29 10.56
N ILE A 255 2.74 -6.37 9.22
CA ILE A 255 2.73 -7.64 8.48
C ILE A 255 4.10 -7.73 7.80
N ASP A 256 5.03 -8.47 8.41
CA ASP A 256 6.40 -8.57 7.94
C ASP A 256 7.07 -9.87 8.41
N ILE A 257 8.06 -10.34 7.64
CA ILE A 257 8.89 -11.50 8.02
C ILE A 257 9.89 -11.19 9.14
N LYS A 258 10.17 -9.91 9.39
CA LYS A 258 11.06 -9.45 10.47
C LYS A 258 10.43 -9.69 11.85
N GLU A 259 11.28 -9.75 12.87
CA GLU A 259 10.81 -9.85 14.24
C GLU A 259 10.20 -8.52 14.72
N LEU A 260 9.18 -8.61 15.58
CA LEU A 260 8.44 -7.44 16.05
C LEU A 260 9.36 -6.39 16.70
N GLY A 261 10.37 -6.80 17.48
CA GLY A 261 11.32 -5.88 18.10
C GLY A 261 12.12 -5.04 17.10
N GLU A 262 12.52 -5.61 15.94
CA GLU A 262 13.18 -4.83 14.87
C GLU A 262 12.23 -3.81 14.23
N LEU A 263 10.96 -4.19 14.08
CA LEU A 263 9.92 -3.32 13.53
C LEU A 263 9.59 -2.19 14.51
N GLU A 264 9.49 -2.48 15.81
CA GLU A 264 9.28 -1.49 16.85
C GLU A 264 10.40 -0.42 16.89
N GLU A 265 11.66 -0.84 16.72
CA GLU A 265 12.78 0.10 16.62
C GLU A 265 12.69 0.98 15.37
N THR A 266 12.37 0.38 14.21
CA THR A 266 12.28 1.09 12.93
C THR A 266 11.11 2.09 12.92
N TRP A 267 9.98 1.72 13.52
CA TRP A 267 8.72 2.43 13.46
C TRP A 267 8.29 3.06 14.78
N ALA A 268 9.24 3.29 15.70
CA ALA A 268 8.95 3.79 17.06
C ALA A 268 8.08 5.05 17.09
N ASP A 269 8.26 5.96 16.12
CA ASP A 269 7.47 7.20 16.01
C ASP A 269 6.00 6.98 15.60
N PHE A 270 5.64 5.77 15.20
CA PHE A 270 4.28 5.39 14.79
C PHE A 270 3.58 4.48 15.81
N ILE A 271 4.25 4.17 16.91
CA ILE A 271 3.73 3.30 17.97
C ILE A 271 3.45 4.16 19.21
N PHE A 272 2.21 4.18 19.65
CA PHE A 272 1.78 4.96 20.81
C PHE A 272 1.36 4.05 21.95
N ASN A 273 1.90 4.33 23.15
CA ASN A 273 1.59 3.57 24.37
C ASN A 273 1.77 2.04 24.26
N GLY A 274 2.67 1.57 23.37
CA GLY A 274 2.87 0.15 23.11
C GLY A 274 1.71 -0.52 22.35
N HIS A 275 0.84 0.26 21.73
CA HIS A 275 -0.27 -0.25 20.91
C HIS A 275 0.24 -0.70 19.55
N CYS A 276 0.97 -1.80 19.52
CA CYS A 276 1.40 -2.43 18.28
C CYS A 276 1.25 -3.95 18.35
N GLU A 277 1.04 -4.54 17.21
CA GLU A 277 0.99 -6.00 17.00
C GLU A 277 1.76 -6.33 15.73
N GLY A 278 2.32 -7.55 15.65
CA GLY A 278 3.03 -8.02 14.47
C GLY A 278 2.60 -9.43 14.11
N CYS A 279 2.51 -9.72 12.82
CA CYS A 279 2.25 -11.03 12.29
C CYS A 279 3.13 -11.31 11.07
N LYS A 280 3.37 -12.59 10.79
CA LYS A 280 4.24 -13.04 9.70
C LYS A 280 3.49 -13.24 8.38
N SER A 281 2.17 -13.36 8.44
CA SER A 281 1.29 -13.59 7.30
C SER A 281 0.12 -12.63 7.31
N PHE A 282 -0.35 -12.24 6.11
CA PHE A 282 -1.59 -11.47 5.96
C PHE A 282 -2.79 -12.15 6.64
N PHE A 283 -2.88 -13.48 6.58
CA PHE A 283 -4.00 -14.24 7.13
C PHE A 283 -4.03 -14.30 8.68
N GLU A 284 -2.95 -13.88 9.34
CA GLU A 284 -2.88 -13.68 10.78
C GLU A 284 -3.26 -12.25 11.20
N SER A 285 -3.33 -11.31 10.24
CA SER A 285 -3.59 -9.90 10.50
C SER A 285 -5.05 -9.61 10.82
N LYS A 286 -5.30 -8.46 11.44
CA LYS A 286 -6.67 -7.95 11.67
C LYS A 286 -7.44 -7.74 10.37
N LEU A 287 -6.75 -7.44 9.28
CA LEU A 287 -7.34 -7.31 7.95
C LEU A 287 -8.01 -8.60 7.50
N ALA A 288 -7.37 -9.75 7.70
CA ALA A 288 -7.92 -11.04 7.37
C ALA A 288 -8.89 -11.58 8.42
N LEU A 289 -8.61 -11.33 9.71
CA LEU A 289 -9.44 -11.82 10.81
C LEU A 289 -10.77 -11.07 10.94
N TYR A 290 -10.78 -9.77 10.66
CA TYR A 290 -11.94 -8.89 10.81
C TYR A 290 -12.21 -8.07 9.52
N PRO A 291 -12.38 -8.72 8.35
CA PRO A 291 -12.57 -8.00 7.10
C PRO A 291 -13.74 -7.03 7.24
N ARG A 292 -13.54 -5.80 6.74
CA ARG A 292 -14.49 -4.68 6.74
C ARG A 292 -14.84 -4.11 8.12
N ARG A 293 -14.27 -4.66 9.22
CA ARG A 293 -14.58 -4.27 10.61
C ARG A 293 -13.34 -4.13 11.48
N THR A 294 -12.19 -3.78 10.89
CA THR A 294 -10.91 -3.73 11.60
C THR A 294 -10.90 -2.74 12.76
N ILE A 295 -11.43 -1.53 12.54
CA ILE A 295 -11.54 -0.49 13.58
C ILE A 295 -12.56 -0.89 14.66
N GLU A 296 -13.70 -1.44 14.26
CA GLU A 296 -14.72 -1.93 15.17
C GLU A 296 -14.18 -3.02 16.10
N ALA A 297 -13.38 -3.93 15.57
CA ALA A 297 -12.76 -4.99 16.37
C ALA A 297 -11.78 -4.45 17.40
N ASP A 298 -10.94 -3.47 17.03
CA ASP A 298 -10.03 -2.82 17.97
C ASP A 298 -10.78 -2.08 19.09
N ILE A 299 -11.83 -1.34 18.74
CA ILE A 299 -12.64 -0.61 19.74
C ILE A 299 -13.33 -1.57 20.70
N GLU A 300 -13.98 -2.62 20.19
CA GLU A 300 -14.65 -3.63 21.03
C GLU A 300 -13.64 -4.29 21.98
N ARG A 301 -12.44 -4.62 21.47
CA ARG A 301 -11.40 -5.26 22.28
C ARG A 301 -10.82 -4.32 23.35
N PHE A 302 -10.41 -3.11 22.97
CA PHE A 302 -9.61 -2.24 23.84
C PHE A 302 -10.46 -1.29 24.67
N CYS A 303 -11.63 -0.84 24.18
CA CYS A 303 -12.48 0.11 24.86
C CYS A 303 -13.67 -0.53 25.57
N CYS A 304 -14.22 -1.63 25.02
CA CYS A 304 -15.41 -2.27 25.56
C CYS A 304 -15.11 -3.58 26.29
N ALA A 305 -13.85 -4.04 26.32
CA ALA A 305 -13.45 -5.35 26.85
C ALA A 305 -14.29 -6.50 26.27
N ASN A 306 -14.74 -6.36 25.03
CA ASN A 306 -15.54 -7.30 24.29
C ASN A 306 -14.79 -7.80 23.06
N PHE A 307 -15.09 -9.02 22.59
CA PHE A 307 -14.43 -9.60 21.45
C PHE A 307 -15.43 -9.90 20.34
N ILE A 308 -15.25 -9.25 19.18
CA ILE A 308 -15.99 -9.63 17.97
C ILE A 308 -15.51 -11.01 17.55
N SER A 309 -16.45 -11.94 17.39
CA SER A 309 -16.11 -13.29 16.88
C SER A 309 -15.68 -13.17 15.40
N HIS A 310 -14.54 -13.73 15.06
CA HIS A 310 -14.05 -13.82 13.69
C HIS A 310 -14.35 -15.20 13.04
N ARG A 311 -14.79 -16.20 13.79
CA ARG A 311 -14.93 -17.60 13.33
C ARG A 311 -15.70 -17.81 12.03
N ASN A 312 -16.64 -16.92 11.70
CA ASN A 312 -17.46 -17.01 10.49
C ASN A 312 -17.24 -15.84 9.53
N SER A 313 -16.22 -15.01 9.76
CA SER A 313 -15.98 -13.81 8.96
C SER A 313 -14.51 -13.58 8.59
N CYS A 314 -13.58 -14.39 9.07
CA CYS A 314 -12.17 -14.31 8.69
C CYS A 314 -11.94 -14.85 7.28
N PHE A 315 -10.99 -14.27 6.58
CA PHE A 315 -10.49 -14.85 5.33
C PHE A 315 -9.55 -16.03 5.61
N GLU A 316 -9.66 -17.06 4.77
CA GLU A 316 -8.77 -18.22 4.73
C GLU A 316 -7.92 -18.19 3.47
N ASP A 317 -6.70 -18.75 3.51
CA ASP A 317 -5.67 -18.59 2.48
C ASP A 317 -6.03 -19.16 1.09
N ASP A 318 -6.96 -20.11 1.02
CA ASP A 318 -7.24 -20.86 -0.20
C ASP A 318 -8.66 -20.64 -0.76
N MET A 319 -9.34 -19.56 -0.34
CA MET A 319 -10.68 -19.27 -0.84
C MET A 319 -10.68 -18.91 -2.32
N THR A 320 -11.61 -19.50 -3.06
CA THR A 320 -11.94 -19.06 -4.43
C THR A 320 -12.72 -17.73 -4.40
N PHE A 321 -12.78 -17.00 -5.53
CA PHE A 321 -13.62 -15.79 -5.64
C PHE A 321 -15.10 -16.04 -5.34
N ALA A 322 -15.63 -17.24 -5.64
CA ALA A 322 -16.98 -17.60 -5.30
C ALA A 322 -17.19 -17.72 -3.78
N GLN A 323 -16.25 -18.36 -3.10
CA GLN A 323 -16.25 -18.46 -1.63
C GLN A 323 -16.10 -17.10 -0.97
N ILE A 324 -15.19 -16.24 -1.45
CA ILE A 324 -15.02 -14.87 -0.97
C ILE A 324 -16.32 -14.07 -1.08
N ARG A 325 -17.05 -14.17 -2.21
CA ARG A 325 -18.34 -13.49 -2.40
C ARG A 325 -19.38 -13.93 -1.38
N GLU A 326 -19.54 -15.25 -1.20
CA GLU A 326 -20.51 -15.77 -0.21
C GLU A 326 -20.12 -15.39 1.22
N HIS A 327 -18.81 -15.39 1.51
CA HIS A 327 -18.26 -15.01 2.81
C HIS A 327 -18.53 -13.54 3.15
N LEU A 328 -18.34 -12.64 2.18
CA LEU A 328 -18.56 -11.20 2.35
C LEU A 328 -20.04 -10.79 2.33
N LYS A 329 -20.92 -11.60 1.77
CA LYS A 329 -22.34 -11.26 1.56
C LYS A 329 -23.05 -10.74 2.83
N PRO A 330 -22.95 -11.39 4.02
CA PRO A 330 -23.58 -10.88 5.22
C PRO A 330 -22.97 -9.56 5.70
N LEU A 331 -21.67 -9.34 5.50
CA LEU A 331 -20.99 -8.11 5.88
C LEU A 331 -21.45 -6.95 4.99
N LEU A 332 -21.53 -7.16 3.67
CA LEU A 332 -21.98 -6.17 2.70
C LEU A 332 -23.46 -5.80 2.89
N GLN A 333 -24.31 -6.77 3.25
CA GLN A 333 -25.71 -6.51 3.57
C GLN A 333 -25.87 -5.62 4.81
N ASN A 334 -25.08 -5.88 5.86
CA ASN A 334 -25.09 -5.07 7.08
C ASN A 334 -24.61 -3.63 6.83
N GLU A 335 -23.64 -3.42 5.94
CA GLU A 335 -23.18 -2.07 5.57
C GLU A 335 -24.27 -1.24 4.91
N GLN A 336 -25.09 -1.85 4.05
CA GLN A 336 -26.21 -1.18 3.38
C GLN A 336 -27.31 -0.79 4.36
N SER A 337 -27.57 -1.60 5.37
CA SER A 337 -28.62 -1.33 6.37
C SER A 337 -28.25 -0.22 7.40
N VAL A 338 -26.98 0.12 7.54
CA VAL A 338 -26.50 1.18 8.46
C VAL A 338 -26.41 2.53 7.73
N GLY A 339 -26.46 2.55 6.40
CA GLY A 339 -26.43 3.77 5.57
C GLY A 339 -27.79 4.35 5.22
N GLU A 340 -28.90 3.66 5.62
CA GLU A 340 -30.29 4.17 5.58
C GLU A 340 -30.67 4.74 6.97
#